data_77e8527c6e58a65b0e791634a4a432f8
#
_entry.id   77e8527c6e58a65b0e791634a4a432f8
#
_cell.length_a   1.000
_cell.length_b   1.000
_cell.length_c   1.000
_cell.angle_alpha   90.00
_cell.angle_beta   90.00
_cell.angle_gamma   90.00
#
_symmetry.space_group_name_H-M   'P 1'
#
loop_
_entity.id
_entity.type
_entity.pdbx_description
1 polymer ?
#
loop_
_entity_poly.entity_id
_entity_poly.type
_entity_poly.pdbx_seq_one_letter_code
_entity_poly.pdbx_strand_id
1 'polypeptide(L)'
;GGGNFLASIFGGNVSVGDKGRLNMVLDSSKVPTIWITNTPAEALDESSRRRFDYAIRFEPLTDAQRKMIWRNNICKMNLEPLIPDELQAKLASLYPVSAGGITLVLQNLSKMTPGPEEVEGLIEKLMHPHCELLGISSQKNKMLPAKDYSLSGLNIKGKIPLENIVGAVRNYLNGKQNEIDRPRMNLLLSGAPGTGKTEFVKYLGAVLNTKVIVKMGSDLLDMYVGGTEQAIKQAFAEAEKEHAILFLDEIDGMLQSRERATRNWEVTQVNELLHRMENFNGVMIGATNFAVNLDPAVMRRFTFKLEFDYLDDAGKKIFFERMFHAQLVPDEERRLAQIQHLAPGDFRTVRQSFFYLGNDISNSDRLDALLRESESKTGVAGIKKQIGF
;
A
#
# COMPACT_ATOMS: atom_id res chain seq x y z
N GLY A 1 40.64 21.27 -5.26
CA GLY A 1 40.52 21.38 -3.79
C GLY A 1 39.12 21.76 -3.28
N GLY A 2 38.10 21.94 -4.17
CA GLY A 2 36.77 22.39 -3.74
C GLY A 2 35.72 21.28 -3.52
N GLY A 3 35.99 20.05 -3.92
CA GLY A 3 35.00 18.96 -3.88
C GLY A 3 34.70 18.40 -2.47
N ASN A 4 35.68 18.41 -1.57
CA ASN A 4 35.50 17.85 -0.22
C ASN A 4 34.81 18.80 0.77
N PHE A 5 34.79 20.10 0.49
CA PHE A 5 34.20 21.10 1.36
C PHE A 5 32.66 21.06 1.35
N LEU A 6 32.05 20.91 0.17
CA LEU A 6 30.60 20.84 0.06
C LEU A 6 30.04 19.48 0.59
N ALA A 7 30.79 18.39 0.43
CA ALA A 7 30.39 17.09 0.97
C ALA A 7 30.37 17.07 2.51
N SER A 8 31.24 17.83 3.18
CA SER A 8 31.23 17.96 4.65
C SER A 8 30.07 18.79 5.19
N ILE A 9 29.53 19.70 4.39
CA ILE A 9 28.41 20.58 4.80
C ILE A 9 27.06 19.89 4.65
N PHE A 10 26.90 19.02 3.64
CA PHE A 10 25.62 18.41 3.29
C PHE A 10 25.51 16.89 3.61
N GLY A 11 26.58 16.29 4.09
CA GLY A 11 26.61 14.85 4.40
C GLY A 11 27.11 14.57 5.83
N GLY A 12 26.23 14.53 6.81
CA GLY A 12 26.41 14.02 8.17
C GLY A 12 27.63 14.50 8.97
N ASN A 13 27.44 14.91 10.24
CA ASN A 13 28.44 15.43 11.19
C ASN A 13 29.20 16.69 10.72
N VAL A 14 28.45 17.76 10.50
CA VAL A 14 29.04 19.09 10.24
C VAL A 14 29.72 19.61 11.49
N SER A 15 31.02 19.84 11.45
CA SER A 15 31.74 20.50 12.53
C SER A 15 31.27 21.95 12.67
N VAL A 16 31.33 22.53 13.87
CA VAL A 16 30.91 23.91 14.13
C VAL A 16 31.67 24.93 13.24
N GLY A 17 32.89 24.60 12.81
CA GLY A 17 33.70 25.40 11.91
C GLY A 17 33.18 25.46 10.46
N ASP A 18 32.55 24.42 9.97
CA ASP A 18 32.04 24.37 8.61
C ASP A 18 30.74 25.13 8.43
N LYS A 19 29.90 25.20 9.49
CA LYS A 19 28.68 26.03 9.53
C LYS A 19 28.97 27.52 9.41
N GLY A 20 29.95 27.99 10.15
CA GLY A 20 30.37 29.40 10.10
C GLY A 20 30.87 29.81 8.71
N ARG A 21 31.59 28.91 8.02
CA ARG A 21 32.07 29.13 6.66
C ARG A 21 30.96 29.22 5.64
N LEU A 22 29.95 28.30 5.72
CA LEU A 22 28.77 28.35 4.85
C LEU A 22 28.02 29.67 5.01
N ASN A 23 27.73 30.04 6.23
CA ASN A 23 27.03 31.28 6.53
C ASN A 23 27.82 32.53 6.04
N MET A 24 29.13 32.55 6.21
CA MET A 24 29.97 33.62 5.68
C MET A 24 29.95 33.70 4.15
N VAL A 25 29.94 32.58 3.44
CA VAL A 25 29.82 32.55 1.98
C VAL A 25 28.45 33.04 1.53
N LEU A 26 27.38 32.64 2.21
CA LEU A 26 26.01 33.06 1.89
C LEU A 26 25.85 34.59 2.15
N ASP A 27 26.40 35.10 3.25
CA ASP A 27 26.32 36.55 3.61
C ASP A 27 27.20 37.43 2.72
N SER A 28 28.31 36.92 2.21
CA SER A 28 29.27 37.70 1.40
C SER A 28 29.01 37.68 -0.10
N SER A 29 28.14 36.78 -0.60
CA SER A 29 27.86 36.66 -2.01
C SER A 29 27.10 37.86 -2.56
N LYS A 30 27.71 38.60 -3.49
CA LYS A 30 27.11 39.76 -4.18
C LYS A 30 26.46 39.39 -5.51
N VAL A 31 26.49 38.10 -5.88
CA VAL A 31 25.90 37.58 -7.13
C VAL A 31 24.83 36.56 -6.81
N PRO A 32 23.78 36.43 -7.64
CA PRO A 32 22.80 35.40 -7.50
C PRO A 32 23.46 34.02 -7.52
N THR A 33 23.17 33.17 -6.53
CA THR A 33 23.72 31.84 -6.40
C THR A 33 22.60 30.82 -6.29
N ILE A 34 22.78 29.67 -6.93
CA ILE A 34 21.84 28.55 -6.85
C ILE A 34 22.54 27.37 -6.15
N TRP A 35 21.96 26.94 -5.05
CA TRP A 35 22.45 25.82 -4.26
C TRP A 35 21.55 24.62 -4.48
N ILE A 36 22.15 23.49 -4.85
CA ILE A 36 21.45 22.24 -5.10
C ILE A 36 21.92 21.22 -4.07
N THR A 37 20.99 20.62 -3.35
CA THR A 37 21.26 19.60 -2.32
C THR A 37 20.21 18.50 -2.35
N ASN A 38 20.64 17.28 -2.01
CA ASN A 38 19.74 16.15 -1.74
C ASN A 38 19.36 16.06 -0.24
N THR A 39 19.93 16.93 0.59
CA THR A 39 19.65 16.97 2.02
C THR A 39 18.28 17.60 2.25
N PRO A 40 17.38 16.98 3.04
CA PRO A 40 16.10 17.58 3.41
C PRO A 40 16.29 18.96 4.06
N ALA A 41 15.39 19.90 3.75
CA ALA A 41 15.48 21.26 4.28
C ALA A 41 15.45 21.29 5.83
N GLU A 42 14.79 20.32 6.44
CA GLU A 42 14.70 20.15 7.89
C GLU A 42 16.05 19.77 8.54
N ALA A 43 16.94 19.12 7.78
CA ALA A 43 18.28 18.75 8.23
C ALA A 43 19.30 19.88 8.06
N LEU A 44 18.94 20.94 7.34
CA LEU A 44 19.75 22.16 7.27
C LEU A 44 19.56 22.98 8.56
N ASP A 45 20.65 23.52 9.07
CA ASP A 45 20.65 24.41 10.23
C ASP A 45 19.75 25.64 10.01
N GLU A 46 19.00 26.03 11.03
CA GLU A 46 18.04 27.14 10.95
C GLU A 46 18.70 28.46 10.57
N SER A 47 19.93 28.73 11.05
CA SER A 47 20.67 29.94 10.71
C SER A 47 21.03 30.00 9.23
N SER A 48 21.34 28.86 8.62
CA SER A 48 21.64 28.74 7.19
C SER A 48 20.37 28.86 6.35
N ARG A 49 19.25 28.25 6.78
CA ARG A 49 17.96 28.34 6.06
C ARG A 49 17.44 29.76 5.90
N ARG A 50 17.61 30.59 6.91
CA ARG A 50 17.17 32.02 6.90
C ARG A 50 17.92 32.91 5.90
N ARG A 51 19.02 32.43 5.33
CA ARG A 51 19.86 33.14 4.37
C ARG A 51 19.54 32.88 2.91
N PHE A 52 18.62 31.96 2.66
CA PHE A 52 18.12 31.67 1.32
C PHE A 52 16.86 32.53 1.06
N ASP A 53 16.86 33.34 0.02
CA ASP A 53 15.71 34.14 -0.39
C ASP A 53 14.56 33.24 -0.90
N TYR A 54 14.91 32.15 -1.57
CA TYR A 54 13.97 31.18 -2.10
C TYR A 54 14.45 29.75 -1.86
N ALA A 55 13.54 28.87 -1.49
CA ALA A 55 13.78 27.45 -1.39
C ALA A 55 12.73 26.71 -2.23
N ILE A 56 13.19 25.91 -3.20
CA ILE A 56 12.33 25.10 -4.03
C ILE A 56 12.61 23.62 -3.70
N ARG A 57 11.57 22.91 -3.27
CA ARG A 57 11.64 21.47 -3.06
C ARG A 57 11.11 20.76 -4.29
N PHE A 58 11.95 19.91 -4.88
CA PHE A 58 11.53 19.01 -5.94
C PHE A 58 10.91 17.76 -5.32
N GLU A 59 9.58 17.69 -5.37
CA GLU A 59 8.84 16.54 -4.89
C GLU A 59 8.95 15.35 -5.86
N PRO A 60 8.82 14.10 -5.37
CA PRO A 60 8.68 12.95 -6.25
C PRO A 60 7.56 13.15 -7.27
N LEU A 61 7.79 12.68 -8.49
CA LEU A 61 6.85 12.84 -9.59
C LEU A 61 5.57 12.04 -9.35
N THR A 62 4.40 12.62 -9.64
CA THR A 62 3.13 11.91 -9.72
C THR A 62 3.07 11.01 -10.95
N ASP A 63 2.13 10.04 -10.98
CA ASP A 63 1.92 9.17 -12.14
C ASP A 63 1.62 9.98 -13.41
N ALA A 64 0.82 11.05 -13.29
CA ALA A 64 0.50 11.95 -14.39
C ALA A 64 1.73 12.70 -14.93
N GLN A 65 2.57 13.20 -14.03
CA GLN A 65 3.82 13.87 -14.42
C GLN A 65 4.80 12.89 -15.05
N ARG A 66 4.92 11.67 -14.51
CA ARG A 66 5.75 10.62 -15.12
C ARG A 66 5.24 10.26 -16.51
N LYS A 67 3.93 10.09 -16.71
CA LYS A 67 3.34 9.83 -18.03
C LYS A 67 3.70 10.93 -19.03
N MET A 68 3.64 12.19 -18.61
CA MET A 68 4.03 13.31 -19.48
C MET A 68 5.52 13.26 -19.83
N ILE A 69 6.39 12.92 -18.89
CA ILE A 69 7.83 12.78 -19.10
C ILE A 69 8.14 11.60 -20.04
N TRP A 70 7.48 10.45 -19.87
CA TRP A 70 7.57 9.33 -20.79
C TRP A 70 7.22 9.79 -22.20
N ARG A 71 6.05 10.38 -22.41
CA ARG A 71 5.57 10.88 -23.69
C ARG A 71 6.56 11.84 -24.35
N ASN A 72 7.02 12.85 -23.62
CA ASN A 72 7.94 13.85 -24.16
C ASN A 72 9.29 13.25 -24.58
N ASN A 73 9.83 12.27 -23.82
CA ASN A 73 11.08 11.63 -24.19
C ASN A 73 10.92 10.63 -25.35
N ILE A 74 9.80 9.91 -25.39
CA ILE A 74 9.45 8.99 -26.49
C ILE A 74 9.38 9.77 -27.80
N CYS A 75 8.65 10.90 -27.82
CA CYS A 75 8.57 11.80 -28.99
C CYS A 75 9.96 12.32 -29.41
N LYS A 76 10.78 12.77 -28.45
CA LYS A 76 12.13 13.27 -28.75
C LYS A 76 13.06 12.21 -29.34
N MET A 77 12.82 10.95 -29.05
CA MET A 77 13.66 9.82 -29.50
C MET A 77 13.02 9.03 -30.65
N ASN A 78 11.89 9.47 -31.19
CA ASN A 78 11.11 8.82 -32.26
C ASN A 78 10.77 7.36 -31.94
N LEU A 79 10.36 7.09 -30.69
CA LEU A 79 9.99 5.76 -30.20
C LEU A 79 8.47 5.53 -30.12
N GLU A 80 7.65 6.45 -30.65
CA GLU A 80 6.17 6.37 -30.62
C GLU A 80 5.64 5.06 -31.24
N PRO A 81 6.19 4.54 -32.36
CA PRO A 81 5.70 3.30 -32.94
C PRO A 81 5.91 2.07 -32.06
N LEU A 82 6.87 2.17 -31.13
CA LEU A 82 7.28 1.06 -30.26
C LEU A 82 6.59 1.09 -28.91
N ILE A 83 6.17 2.29 -28.43
CA ILE A 83 5.63 2.48 -27.07
C ILE A 83 4.30 3.22 -27.15
N PRO A 84 3.17 2.50 -27.32
CA PRO A 84 1.83 3.09 -27.40
C PRO A 84 1.40 3.74 -26.07
N ASP A 85 0.42 4.64 -26.12
CA ASP A 85 -0.07 5.44 -24.99
C ASP A 85 -0.50 4.60 -23.79
N GLU A 86 -1.06 3.41 -24.02
CA GLU A 86 -1.44 2.46 -22.96
C GLU A 86 -0.22 1.94 -22.22
N LEU A 87 0.84 1.58 -22.93
CA LEU A 87 2.09 1.13 -22.35
C LEU A 87 2.76 2.27 -21.56
N GLN A 88 2.74 3.51 -22.09
CA GLN A 88 3.26 4.68 -21.36
C GLN A 88 2.55 4.89 -20.02
N ALA A 89 1.23 4.77 -19.99
CA ALA A 89 0.45 4.88 -18.75
C ALA A 89 0.79 3.75 -17.76
N LYS A 90 0.95 2.53 -18.26
CA LYS A 90 1.36 1.37 -17.47
C LYS A 90 2.75 1.58 -16.86
N LEU A 91 3.74 1.99 -17.66
CA LEU A 91 5.12 2.22 -17.22
C LEU A 91 5.22 3.37 -16.19
N ALA A 92 4.50 4.46 -16.39
CA ALA A 92 4.45 5.60 -15.46
C ALA A 92 3.94 5.20 -14.08
N SER A 93 3.00 4.28 -14.03
CA SER A 93 2.41 3.80 -12.77
C SER A 93 3.22 2.65 -12.13
N LEU A 94 3.93 1.84 -12.93
CA LEU A 94 4.73 0.72 -12.44
C LEU A 94 6.07 1.17 -11.83
N TYR A 95 6.69 2.21 -12.40
CA TYR A 95 8.04 2.62 -12.05
C TYR A 95 8.04 4.06 -11.52
N PRO A 96 8.07 4.25 -10.17
CA PRO A 96 8.11 5.59 -9.56
C PRO A 96 9.51 6.20 -9.60
N VAL A 97 10.11 6.25 -10.78
CA VAL A 97 11.45 6.78 -11.01
C VAL A 97 11.45 8.26 -11.39
N SER A 98 12.59 8.92 -11.24
CA SER A 98 12.80 10.30 -11.63
C SER A 98 12.82 10.49 -13.15
N ALA A 99 12.73 11.75 -13.62
CA ALA A 99 12.85 12.10 -15.03
C ALA A 99 14.17 11.60 -15.65
N GLY A 100 15.28 11.67 -14.90
CA GLY A 100 16.58 11.17 -15.32
C GLY A 100 16.58 9.65 -15.53
N GLY A 101 15.94 8.89 -14.65
CA GLY A 101 15.81 7.43 -14.80
C GLY A 101 15.02 7.05 -16.05
N ILE A 102 13.90 7.73 -16.32
CA ILE A 102 13.11 7.52 -17.54
C ILE A 102 13.96 7.80 -18.79
N THR A 103 14.65 8.94 -18.80
CA THR A 103 15.50 9.33 -19.94
C THR A 103 16.61 8.32 -20.19
N LEU A 104 17.29 7.86 -19.13
CA LEU A 104 18.37 6.87 -19.23
C LEU A 104 17.91 5.55 -19.85
N VAL A 105 16.75 5.05 -19.39
CA VAL A 105 16.19 3.79 -19.90
C VAL A 105 15.80 3.91 -21.37
N LEU A 106 15.16 5.01 -21.78
CA LEU A 106 14.81 5.24 -23.18
C LEU A 106 16.02 5.43 -24.08
N GLN A 107 17.07 6.10 -23.61
CA GLN A 107 18.34 6.20 -24.33
C GLN A 107 19.01 4.83 -24.54
N ASN A 108 18.95 3.96 -23.56
CA ASN A 108 19.50 2.60 -23.71
C ASN A 108 18.62 1.78 -24.66
N LEU A 109 17.29 1.89 -24.56
CA LEU A 109 16.35 1.21 -25.44
C LEU A 109 16.57 1.63 -26.91
N SER A 110 16.73 2.94 -27.18
CA SER A 110 16.94 3.46 -28.53
C SER A 110 18.20 2.91 -29.20
N LYS A 111 19.24 2.53 -28.43
CA LYS A 111 20.44 1.92 -28.92
C LYS A 111 20.30 0.43 -29.26
N MET A 112 19.28 -0.23 -28.71
CA MET A 112 19.08 -1.68 -28.88
C MET A 112 18.21 -2.05 -30.07
N THR A 113 17.53 -1.09 -30.73
CA THR A 113 16.65 -1.29 -31.89
C THR A 113 15.73 -2.51 -31.76
N PRO A 114 14.90 -2.60 -30.67
CA PRO A 114 14.07 -3.76 -30.41
C PRO A 114 12.89 -3.88 -31.38
N GLY A 115 12.40 -5.12 -31.56
CA GLY A 115 11.08 -5.34 -32.16
C GLY A 115 9.93 -4.91 -31.24
N PRO A 116 8.75 -4.59 -31.80
CA PRO A 116 7.60 -4.12 -30.98
C PRO A 116 7.19 -5.06 -29.85
N GLU A 117 7.29 -6.38 -30.04
CA GLU A 117 6.93 -7.39 -29.03
C GLU A 117 7.95 -7.50 -27.90
N GLU A 118 9.18 -7.05 -28.09
CA GLU A 118 10.27 -7.18 -27.12
C GLU A 118 10.41 -5.95 -26.22
N VAL A 119 9.83 -4.81 -26.63
CA VAL A 119 10.04 -3.49 -26.01
C VAL A 119 9.66 -3.49 -24.54
N GLU A 120 8.50 -4.02 -24.19
CA GLU A 120 8.02 -4.03 -22.80
C GLU A 120 8.97 -4.84 -21.90
N GLY A 121 9.38 -6.03 -22.35
CA GLY A 121 10.30 -6.87 -21.60
C GLY A 121 11.70 -6.27 -21.45
N LEU A 122 12.18 -5.52 -22.45
CA LEU A 122 13.47 -4.83 -22.38
C LEU A 122 13.40 -3.62 -21.45
N ILE A 123 12.35 -2.82 -21.50
CA ILE A 123 12.14 -1.72 -20.54
C ILE A 123 12.11 -2.28 -19.11
N GLU A 124 11.43 -3.39 -18.89
CA GLU A 124 11.37 -4.05 -17.59
C GLU A 124 12.77 -4.48 -17.11
N LYS A 125 13.56 -5.10 -17.97
CA LYS A 125 14.95 -5.51 -17.67
C LYS A 125 15.87 -4.33 -17.37
N LEU A 126 15.64 -3.18 -17.99
CA LEU A 126 16.44 -1.96 -17.77
C LEU A 126 15.97 -1.21 -16.50
N MET A 127 14.67 -1.22 -16.22
CA MET A 127 14.10 -0.53 -15.05
C MET A 127 14.36 -1.25 -13.74
N HIS A 128 14.34 -2.58 -13.74
CA HIS A 128 14.47 -3.36 -12.50
C HIS A 128 15.79 -3.08 -11.76
N PRO A 129 16.98 -3.20 -12.40
CA PRO A 129 18.25 -2.89 -11.74
C PRO A 129 18.36 -1.42 -11.34
N HIS A 130 17.77 -0.50 -12.14
CA HIS A 130 17.76 0.92 -11.81
C HIS A 130 16.94 1.22 -10.54
N CYS A 131 15.78 0.57 -10.40
CA CYS A 131 14.97 0.68 -9.19
C CYS A 131 15.66 0.06 -7.96
N GLU A 132 16.27 -1.11 -8.11
CA GLU A 132 17.03 -1.76 -7.03
C GLU A 132 18.18 -0.88 -6.53
N LEU A 133 18.95 -0.30 -7.44
CA LEU A 133 20.08 0.59 -7.10
C LEU A 133 19.62 1.82 -6.31
N LEU A 134 18.44 2.33 -6.58
CA LEU A 134 17.86 3.51 -5.92
C LEU A 134 17.03 3.16 -4.68
N GLY A 135 16.90 1.88 -4.30
CA GLY A 135 16.01 1.44 -3.23
C GLY A 135 14.53 1.71 -3.51
N ILE A 136 14.18 1.88 -4.79
CA ILE A 136 12.80 2.11 -5.23
C ILE A 136 12.14 0.76 -5.46
N SER A 137 11.15 0.40 -4.65
CA SER A 137 10.31 -0.76 -4.96
C SER A 137 9.50 -0.47 -6.23
N SER A 138 9.77 -1.21 -7.31
CA SER A 138 8.92 -1.17 -8.49
C SER A 138 7.50 -1.56 -8.05
N GLN A 139 6.50 -0.73 -8.35
CA GLN A 139 5.09 -1.05 -8.05
C GLN A 139 4.57 -2.13 -9.02
N LYS A 140 5.30 -3.24 -9.17
CA LYS A 140 4.82 -4.44 -9.88
C LYS A 140 3.54 -5.01 -9.27
N ASN A 141 3.29 -4.67 -8.03
CA ASN A 141 2.03 -4.93 -7.36
C ASN A 141 1.11 -3.69 -7.48
N LYS A 142 0.58 -3.39 -8.68
CA LYS A 142 -0.78 -2.88 -8.68
C LYS A 142 -1.53 -3.89 -7.83
N MET A 143 -2.13 -3.45 -6.74
CA MET A 143 -3.00 -4.29 -5.92
C MET A 143 -4.22 -4.68 -6.77
N LEU A 144 -4.01 -5.59 -7.71
CA LEU A 144 -5.11 -6.17 -8.47
C LEU A 144 -5.70 -7.31 -7.63
N PRO A 145 -7.02 -7.40 -7.56
CA PRO A 145 -7.67 -8.56 -6.95
C PRO A 145 -7.30 -9.81 -7.74
N ALA A 146 -7.46 -10.98 -7.13
CA ALA A 146 -7.34 -12.24 -7.86
C ALA A 146 -8.29 -12.22 -9.08
N LYS A 147 -7.88 -12.82 -10.20
CA LYS A 147 -8.64 -12.80 -11.46
C LYS A 147 -10.10 -13.23 -11.28
N ASP A 148 -10.36 -14.16 -10.36
CA ASP A 148 -11.67 -14.71 -10.07
C ASP A 148 -12.32 -14.09 -8.83
N TYR A 149 -11.84 -12.92 -8.35
CA TYR A 149 -12.40 -12.32 -7.17
C TYR A 149 -13.77 -11.70 -7.43
N SER A 150 -14.70 -11.99 -6.55
CA SER A 150 -16.05 -11.45 -6.54
C SER A 150 -16.51 -11.29 -5.08
N LEU A 151 -17.39 -10.35 -4.82
CA LEU A 151 -17.99 -10.16 -3.49
C LEU A 151 -18.93 -11.29 -3.10
N SER A 152 -19.42 -12.05 -4.09
CA SER A 152 -20.35 -13.17 -3.89
C SER A 152 -19.73 -14.27 -3.05
N GLY A 153 -20.44 -14.71 -2.03
CA GLY A 153 -20.03 -15.75 -1.10
C GLY A 153 -19.21 -15.26 0.10
N LEU A 154 -18.82 -13.96 0.16
CA LEU A 154 -18.21 -13.41 1.37
C LEU A 154 -19.25 -13.26 2.48
N ASN A 155 -18.88 -13.65 3.68
CA ASN A 155 -19.72 -13.52 4.87
C ASN A 155 -19.29 -12.28 5.68
N ILE A 156 -20.17 -11.28 5.73
CA ILE A 156 -19.93 -10.04 6.46
C ILE A 156 -21.03 -9.90 7.53
N LYS A 157 -20.63 -9.76 8.78
CA LYS A 157 -21.57 -9.45 9.85
C LYS A 157 -22.06 -8.02 9.71
N GLY A 158 -23.36 -7.85 9.61
CA GLY A 158 -23.98 -6.53 9.53
C GLY A 158 -25.12 -6.48 8.53
N LYS A 159 -25.79 -5.32 8.48
CA LYS A 159 -26.98 -5.11 7.65
C LYS A 159 -26.68 -4.45 6.30
N ILE A 160 -25.42 -4.04 6.06
CA ILE A 160 -25.06 -3.26 4.87
C ILE A 160 -24.34 -4.18 3.88
N PRO A 161 -24.93 -4.44 2.70
CA PRO A 161 -24.26 -5.20 1.63
C PRO A 161 -22.96 -4.52 1.19
N LEU A 162 -21.96 -5.30 0.80
CA LEU A 162 -20.66 -4.78 0.35
C LEU A 162 -20.79 -3.89 -0.89
N GLU A 163 -21.76 -4.18 -1.77
CA GLU A 163 -22.06 -3.37 -2.96
C GLU A 163 -22.45 -1.94 -2.58
N ASN A 164 -23.20 -1.77 -1.49
CA ASN A 164 -23.56 -0.45 -0.98
C ASN A 164 -22.34 0.31 -0.44
N ILE A 165 -21.40 -0.39 0.17
CA ILE A 165 -20.12 0.21 0.60
C ILE A 165 -19.30 0.65 -0.61
N VAL A 166 -19.21 -0.17 -1.66
CA VAL A 166 -18.56 0.21 -2.93
C VAL A 166 -19.21 1.47 -3.51
N GLY A 167 -20.57 1.51 -3.50
CA GLY A 167 -21.34 2.69 -3.93
C GLY A 167 -21.05 3.93 -3.09
N ALA A 168 -21.00 3.80 -1.76
CA ALA A 168 -20.70 4.89 -0.85
C ALA A 168 -19.28 5.46 -1.07
N VAL A 169 -18.27 4.59 -1.24
CA VAL A 169 -16.90 5.02 -1.53
C VAL A 169 -16.84 5.71 -2.90
N ARG A 170 -17.52 5.17 -3.92
CA ARG A 170 -17.62 5.81 -5.25
C ARG A 170 -18.22 7.21 -5.17
N ASN A 171 -19.34 7.35 -4.45
CA ASN A 171 -20.00 8.65 -4.28
C ASN A 171 -19.10 9.65 -3.55
N TYR A 172 -18.35 9.17 -2.55
CA TYR A 172 -17.38 9.97 -1.84
C TYR A 172 -16.25 10.45 -2.77
N LEU A 173 -15.66 9.59 -3.58
CA LEU A 173 -14.59 9.96 -4.51
C LEU A 173 -15.06 10.93 -5.60
N ASN A 174 -16.30 10.81 -6.05
CA ASN A 174 -16.90 11.68 -7.10
C ASN A 174 -17.47 12.99 -6.55
N GLY A 175 -17.65 13.13 -5.24
CA GLY A 175 -18.19 14.33 -4.60
C GLY A 175 -17.18 15.48 -4.59
N LYS A 176 -17.70 16.73 -4.44
CA LYS A 176 -16.84 17.91 -4.32
C LYS A 176 -16.04 17.84 -3.01
N GLN A 177 -14.73 17.94 -3.10
CA GLN A 177 -13.82 17.81 -1.94
C GLN A 177 -13.95 18.93 -0.89
N ASN A 178 -14.55 20.07 -1.24
CA ASN A 178 -14.59 21.29 -0.42
C ASN A 178 -15.95 21.54 0.28
N GLU A 179 -16.79 20.53 0.47
CA GLU A 179 -18.00 20.69 1.28
C GLU A 179 -17.61 20.72 2.77
N ILE A 180 -17.96 21.82 3.46
CA ILE A 180 -17.54 22.11 4.84
C ILE A 180 -17.99 21.02 5.85
N ASP A 181 -19.13 20.37 5.61
CA ASP A 181 -19.72 19.35 6.50
C ASP A 181 -19.60 17.92 5.93
N ARG A 182 -18.69 17.66 5.01
CA ARG A 182 -18.55 16.34 4.40
C ARG A 182 -18.05 15.31 5.41
N PRO A 183 -18.82 14.22 5.68
CA PRO A 183 -18.37 13.16 6.56
C PRO A 183 -17.11 12.50 6.05
N ARG A 184 -16.20 12.11 6.94
CA ARG A 184 -14.97 11.40 6.58
C ARG A 184 -15.28 9.98 6.12
N MET A 185 -14.50 9.48 5.15
CA MET A 185 -14.66 8.13 4.61
C MET A 185 -13.57 7.21 5.16
N ASN A 186 -13.72 6.84 6.43
CA ASN A 186 -12.82 5.91 7.11
C ASN A 186 -13.54 4.57 7.30
N LEU A 187 -12.98 3.49 6.75
CA LEU A 187 -13.52 2.14 6.85
C LEU A 187 -12.62 1.27 7.73
N LEU A 188 -13.21 0.50 8.62
CA LEU A 188 -12.52 -0.55 9.37
C LEU A 188 -12.97 -1.91 8.86
N LEU A 189 -12.01 -2.73 8.47
CA LEU A 189 -12.20 -4.12 8.11
C LEU A 189 -11.63 -4.99 9.24
N SER A 190 -12.48 -5.74 9.90
CA SER A 190 -12.08 -6.64 10.98
C SER A 190 -12.44 -8.08 10.66
N GLY A 191 -11.78 -9.03 11.29
CA GLY A 191 -12.10 -10.45 11.14
C GLY A 191 -10.88 -11.35 11.10
N ALA A 192 -11.09 -12.66 11.12
CA ALA A 192 -10.02 -13.65 11.12
C ALA A 192 -9.09 -13.53 9.90
N PRO A 193 -7.83 -13.99 10.00
CA PRO A 193 -6.93 -14.07 8.85
C PRO A 193 -7.55 -14.88 7.70
N GLY A 194 -7.30 -14.47 6.45
CA GLY A 194 -7.76 -15.18 5.26
C GLY A 194 -9.23 -14.93 4.88
N THR A 195 -10.00 -14.14 5.62
CA THR A 195 -11.43 -13.86 5.34
C THR A 195 -11.68 -12.92 4.16
N GLY A 196 -10.62 -12.36 3.54
CA GLY A 196 -10.75 -11.59 2.30
C GLY A 196 -10.61 -10.07 2.45
N LYS A 197 -10.26 -9.53 3.62
CA LYS A 197 -10.12 -8.08 3.89
C LYS A 197 -9.23 -7.37 2.88
N THR A 198 -8.00 -7.82 2.72
CA THR A 198 -7.03 -7.21 1.80
C THR A 198 -7.44 -7.36 0.33
N GLU A 199 -8.06 -8.50 -0.05
CA GLU A 199 -8.58 -8.70 -1.41
C GLU A 199 -9.77 -7.78 -1.71
N PHE A 200 -10.62 -7.48 -0.72
CA PHE A 200 -11.70 -6.50 -0.85
C PHE A 200 -11.16 -5.09 -1.15
N VAL A 201 -10.07 -4.67 -0.50
CA VAL A 201 -9.44 -3.37 -0.78
C VAL A 201 -8.87 -3.32 -2.20
N LYS A 202 -8.23 -4.40 -2.65
CA LYS A 202 -7.76 -4.52 -4.05
C LYS A 202 -8.92 -4.42 -5.05
N TYR A 203 -10.01 -5.09 -4.75
CA TYR A 203 -11.23 -5.04 -5.55
C TYR A 203 -11.80 -3.61 -5.61
N LEU A 204 -11.87 -2.91 -4.49
CA LEU A 204 -12.28 -1.50 -4.45
C LEU A 204 -11.41 -0.63 -5.35
N GLY A 205 -10.10 -0.73 -5.24
CA GLY A 205 -9.17 0.01 -6.10
C GLY A 205 -9.39 -0.26 -7.59
N ALA A 206 -9.60 -1.54 -7.96
CA ALA A 206 -9.83 -1.93 -9.34
C ALA A 206 -11.18 -1.43 -9.90
N VAL A 207 -12.29 -1.64 -9.15
CA VAL A 207 -13.65 -1.24 -9.58
C VAL A 207 -13.84 0.26 -9.61
N LEU A 208 -13.16 0.98 -8.72
CA LEU A 208 -13.21 2.43 -8.65
C LEU A 208 -12.14 3.11 -9.52
N ASN A 209 -11.29 2.32 -10.18
CA ASN A 209 -10.12 2.81 -10.93
C ASN A 209 -9.27 3.81 -10.13
N THR A 210 -9.10 3.56 -8.84
CA THR A 210 -8.40 4.42 -7.89
C THR A 210 -7.17 3.70 -7.37
N LYS A 211 -6.04 4.41 -7.32
CA LYS A 211 -4.80 3.89 -6.74
C LYS A 211 -5.01 3.55 -5.27
N VAL A 212 -4.44 2.45 -4.81
CA VAL A 212 -4.40 2.07 -3.40
C VAL A 212 -2.96 2.15 -2.93
N ILE A 213 -2.70 2.97 -1.92
CA ILE A 213 -1.42 3.02 -1.22
C ILE A 213 -1.52 2.15 0.02
N VAL A 214 -0.68 1.15 0.09
CA VAL A 214 -0.65 0.19 1.20
C VAL A 214 0.49 0.48 2.12
N LYS A 215 0.21 0.53 3.40
CA LYS A 215 1.21 0.55 4.47
C LYS A 215 0.85 -0.54 5.48
N MET A 216 1.81 -1.35 5.82
CA MET A 216 1.66 -2.28 6.94
C MET A 216 1.82 -1.52 8.26
N GLY A 217 1.15 -1.95 9.32
CA GLY A 217 1.38 -1.38 10.65
C GLY A 217 2.87 -1.38 11.03
N SER A 218 3.61 -2.43 10.67
CA SER A 218 5.05 -2.55 10.86
C SER A 218 5.87 -1.51 10.09
N ASP A 219 5.42 -1.09 8.90
CA ASP A 219 6.13 -0.11 8.06
C ASP A 219 6.06 1.31 8.64
N LEU A 220 5.07 1.55 9.49
CA LEU A 220 4.85 2.84 10.14
C LEU A 220 5.53 2.93 11.51
N LEU A 221 5.87 1.80 12.13
CA LEU A 221 6.55 1.76 13.43
C LEU A 221 8.05 2.00 13.26
N ASP A 222 8.57 3.02 13.91
CA ASP A 222 10.00 3.34 13.95
C ASP A 222 10.54 3.20 15.38
N MET A 223 11.79 2.75 15.51
CA MET A 223 12.48 2.65 16.81
C MET A 223 12.88 4.01 17.38
N TYR A 224 12.93 5.05 16.55
CA TYR A 224 13.31 6.40 16.97
C TYR A 224 12.09 7.21 17.38
N VAL A 225 12.23 7.98 18.45
CA VAL A 225 11.16 8.89 18.94
C VAL A 225 10.80 9.91 17.85
N GLY A 226 9.53 9.99 17.49
CA GLY A 226 9.03 10.88 16.43
C GLY A 226 9.05 10.25 15.02
N GLY A 227 9.72 9.13 14.82
CA GLY A 227 9.79 8.47 13.51
C GLY A 227 8.43 7.92 13.05
N THR A 228 7.71 7.28 13.97
CA THR A 228 6.37 6.74 13.69
C THR A 228 5.37 7.84 13.32
N GLU A 229 5.34 8.96 14.07
CA GLU A 229 4.46 10.10 13.78
C GLU A 229 4.77 10.70 12.41
N GLN A 230 6.04 10.77 12.05
CA GLN A 230 6.47 11.25 10.73
C GLN A 230 6.08 10.29 9.61
N ALA A 231 6.21 8.98 9.82
CA ALA A 231 5.80 7.94 8.87
C ALA A 231 4.28 7.98 8.64
N ILE A 232 3.48 8.10 9.70
CA ILE A 232 2.03 8.30 9.61
C ILE A 232 1.71 9.55 8.78
N LYS A 233 2.30 10.69 9.12
CA LYS A 233 2.10 11.96 8.38
C LYS A 233 2.42 11.81 6.90
N GLN A 234 3.52 11.15 6.55
CA GLN A 234 3.94 10.93 5.17
C GLN A 234 2.97 10.03 4.42
N ALA A 235 2.45 8.95 5.04
CA ALA A 235 1.50 8.05 4.42
C ALA A 235 0.20 8.76 4.03
N PHE A 236 -0.35 9.59 4.91
CA PHE A 236 -1.54 10.39 4.62
C PHE A 236 -1.28 11.45 3.55
N ALA A 237 -0.16 12.18 3.62
CA ALA A 237 0.21 13.18 2.62
C ALA A 237 0.45 12.56 1.23
N GLU A 238 1.06 11.37 1.16
CA GLU A 238 1.23 10.59 -0.08
C GLU A 238 -0.14 10.24 -0.69
N ALA A 239 -1.07 9.78 0.13
CA ALA A 239 -2.40 9.41 -0.33
C ALA A 239 -3.22 10.62 -0.83
N GLU A 240 -3.14 11.76 -0.17
CA GLU A 240 -3.77 13.01 -0.63
C GLU A 240 -3.18 13.48 -1.96
N LYS A 241 -1.87 13.52 -2.07
CA LYS A 241 -1.15 13.94 -3.28
C LYS A 241 -1.49 13.09 -4.49
N GLU A 242 -1.59 11.78 -4.31
CA GLU A 242 -1.89 10.83 -5.37
C GLU A 242 -3.40 10.60 -5.60
N HIS A 243 -4.25 11.26 -4.84
CA HIS A 243 -5.71 11.03 -4.82
C HIS A 243 -6.05 9.54 -4.66
N ALA A 244 -5.31 8.85 -3.79
CA ALA A 244 -5.35 7.42 -3.60
C ALA A 244 -6.19 7.02 -2.37
N ILE A 245 -6.66 5.78 -2.34
CA ILE A 245 -7.15 5.13 -1.14
C ILE A 245 -5.95 4.79 -0.26
N LEU A 246 -5.91 5.26 0.98
CA LEU A 246 -4.91 4.85 1.96
C LEU A 246 -5.37 3.57 2.65
N PHE A 247 -4.65 2.50 2.47
CA PHE A 247 -4.89 1.22 3.14
C PHE A 247 -3.80 0.93 4.17
N LEU A 248 -4.23 0.87 5.43
CA LEU A 248 -3.38 0.49 6.57
C LEU A 248 -3.74 -0.94 6.97
N ASP A 249 -2.85 -1.89 6.68
CA ASP A 249 -3.04 -3.29 7.03
C ASP A 249 -2.35 -3.62 8.36
N GLU A 250 -2.92 -4.57 9.11
CA GLU A 250 -2.41 -5.01 10.42
C GLU A 250 -2.21 -3.86 11.42
N ILE A 251 -3.22 -2.99 11.53
CA ILE A 251 -3.16 -1.82 12.43
C ILE A 251 -3.19 -2.17 13.93
N ASP A 252 -3.29 -3.46 14.27
CA ASP A 252 -3.41 -3.96 15.65
C ASP A 252 -2.26 -3.49 16.54
N GLY A 253 -1.02 -3.52 15.98
CA GLY A 253 0.18 -3.14 16.71
C GLY A 253 0.25 -1.65 17.07
N MET A 254 -0.44 -0.80 16.28
CA MET A 254 -0.41 0.66 16.44
C MET A 254 -1.57 1.20 17.27
N LEU A 255 -2.68 0.46 17.35
CA LEU A 255 -3.97 0.95 17.85
C LEU A 255 -4.44 0.21 19.10
N GLN A 256 -3.54 -0.38 19.85
CA GLN A 256 -3.88 -1.01 21.13
C GLN A 256 -4.48 0.02 22.10
N SER A 257 -5.40 -0.45 22.95
CA SER A 257 -6.03 0.39 23.97
C SER A 257 -4.98 1.11 24.83
N ARG A 258 -5.14 2.41 25.01
CA ARG A 258 -4.26 3.26 25.85
C ARG A 258 -4.19 2.77 27.30
N GLU A 259 -5.20 2.06 27.77
CA GLU A 259 -5.21 1.44 29.11
C GLU A 259 -4.15 0.32 29.24
N ARG A 260 -3.72 -0.26 28.11
CA ARG A 260 -2.65 -1.27 28.03
C ARG A 260 -1.29 -0.69 27.63
N ALA A 261 -1.25 0.60 27.26
CA ALA A 261 -0.03 1.28 26.89
C ALA A 261 0.90 1.34 28.10
N THR A 262 2.08 0.77 27.98
CA THR A 262 3.11 0.78 29.02
C THR A 262 4.04 1.97 28.92
N ARG A 263 4.00 2.70 27.78
CA ARG A 263 4.94 3.78 27.47
C ARG A 263 4.22 5.00 26.85
N ASN A 264 4.64 6.19 27.24
CA ASN A 264 4.02 7.46 26.78
C ASN A 264 4.03 7.67 25.27
N TRP A 265 5.03 7.15 24.55
CA TRP A 265 5.12 7.30 23.10
C TRP A 265 4.04 6.49 22.34
N GLU A 266 3.54 5.38 22.88
CA GLU A 266 2.42 4.63 22.30
C GLU A 266 1.14 5.49 22.24
N VAL A 267 0.91 6.29 23.27
CA VAL A 267 -0.23 7.24 23.32
C VAL A 267 -0.10 8.33 22.28
N THR A 268 1.14 8.82 22.04
CA THR A 268 1.40 9.89 21.07
C THR A 268 1.14 9.42 19.64
N GLN A 269 1.54 8.19 19.31
CA GLN A 269 1.31 7.57 17.99
C GLN A 269 -0.20 7.43 17.69
N VAL A 270 -0.98 6.94 18.66
CA VAL A 270 -2.43 6.84 18.53
C VAL A 270 -3.06 8.23 18.32
N ASN A 271 -2.60 9.24 19.05
CA ASN A 271 -3.10 10.61 18.90
C ASN A 271 -2.79 11.20 17.52
N GLU A 272 -1.58 11.00 16.98
CA GLU A 272 -1.24 11.46 15.63
C GLU A 272 -2.13 10.79 14.57
N LEU A 273 -2.33 9.47 14.66
CA LEU A 273 -3.21 8.78 13.74
C LEU A 273 -4.65 9.29 13.82
N LEU A 274 -5.19 9.48 15.03
CA LEU A 274 -6.53 10.05 15.24
C LEU A 274 -6.65 11.44 14.61
N HIS A 275 -5.66 12.30 14.84
CA HIS A 275 -5.61 13.63 14.26
C HIS A 275 -5.59 13.59 12.72
N ARG A 276 -4.81 12.67 12.11
CA ARG A 276 -4.79 12.50 10.66
C ARG A 276 -6.12 11.98 10.12
N MET A 277 -6.71 10.98 10.76
CA MET A 277 -8.02 10.44 10.36
C MET A 277 -9.13 11.50 10.36
N GLU A 278 -9.08 12.46 11.30
CA GLU A 278 -10.05 13.56 11.39
C GLU A 278 -9.88 14.61 10.30
N ASN A 279 -8.65 14.82 9.82
CA ASN A 279 -8.34 15.87 8.85
C ASN A 279 -8.16 15.37 7.42
N PHE A 280 -8.15 14.06 7.21
CA PHE A 280 -7.91 13.46 5.90
C PHE A 280 -9.10 13.64 4.95
N ASN A 281 -8.85 14.22 3.78
CA ASN A 281 -9.88 14.44 2.74
C ASN A 281 -9.93 13.32 1.69
N GLY A 282 -9.40 12.15 2.01
CA GLY A 282 -9.41 10.96 1.15
C GLY A 282 -10.23 9.81 1.75
N VAL A 283 -10.06 8.64 1.16
CA VAL A 283 -10.61 7.39 1.67
C VAL A 283 -9.51 6.65 2.42
N MET A 284 -9.74 6.39 3.71
CA MET A 284 -8.83 5.60 4.54
C MET A 284 -9.51 4.27 4.90
N ILE A 285 -8.77 3.18 4.76
CA ILE A 285 -9.22 1.85 5.12
C ILE A 285 -8.19 1.24 6.09
N GLY A 286 -8.65 0.84 7.27
CA GLY A 286 -7.83 0.09 8.22
C GLY A 286 -8.25 -1.37 8.26
N ALA A 287 -7.30 -2.31 8.33
CA ALA A 287 -7.59 -3.71 8.54
C ALA A 287 -6.97 -4.24 9.84
N THR A 288 -7.73 -5.06 10.56
CA THR A 288 -7.33 -5.69 11.81
C THR A 288 -7.80 -7.13 11.91
N ASN A 289 -7.02 -7.97 12.56
CA ASN A 289 -7.43 -9.31 12.91
C ASN A 289 -8.14 -9.36 14.29
N PHE A 290 -8.00 -8.31 15.11
CA PHE A 290 -8.43 -8.26 16.51
C PHE A 290 -9.14 -6.95 16.88
N ALA A 291 -10.32 -6.70 16.31
CA ALA A 291 -11.08 -5.46 16.55
C ALA A 291 -11.37 -5.17 18.04
N VAL A 292 -11.47 -6.22 18.85
CA VAL A 292 -11.74 -6.11 20.31
C VAL A 292 -10.62 -5.40 21.08
N ASN A 293 -9.41 -5.37 20.53
CA ASN A 293 -8.23 -4.77 21.18
C ASN A 293 -8.02 -3.29 20.81
N LEU A 294 -8.83 -2.73 19.90
CA LEU A 294 -8.67 -1.36 19.45
C LEU A 294 -9.18 -0.35 20.49
N ASP A 295 -8.51 0.79 20.57
CA ASP A 295 -8.92 1.91 21.40
C ASP A 295 -10.34 2.41 21.00
N PRO A 296 -11.26 2.60 21.95
CA PRO A 296 -12.62 3.08 21.68
C PRO A 296 -12.66 4.44 20.95
N ALA A 297 -11.68 5.31 21.19
CA ALA A 297 -11.59 6.59 20.51
C ALA A 297 -11.27 6.40 19.02
N VAL A 298 -10.43 5.43 18.69
CA VAL A 298 -10.12 5.06 17.29
C VAL A 298 -11.37 4.49 16.62
N MET A 299 -12.10 3.60 17.30
CA MET A 299 -13.32 2.99 16.76
C MET A 299 -14.39 4.01 16.37
N ARG A 300 -14.45 5.15 17.06
CA ARG A 300 -15.42 6.24 16.76
C ARG A 300 -15.07 7.02 15.48
N ARG A 301 -13.85 6.96 14.99
CA ARG A 301 -13.38 7.65 13.76
C ARG A 301 -13.64 6.87 12.50
N PHE A 302 -14.04 5.61 12.60
CA PHE A 302 -14.45 4.81 11.46
C PHE A 302 -15.94 4.99 11.17
N THR A 303 -16.24 5.48 9.96
CA THR A 303 -17.60 5.68 9.45
C THR A 303 -18.30 4.35 9.22
N PHE A 304 -17.58 3.40 8.62
CA PHE A 304 -18.06 2.05 8.38
C PHE A 304 -17.17 1.03 9.09
N LYS A 305 -17.79 0.04 9.71
CA LYS A 305 -17.13 -1.07 10.40
C LYS A 305 -17.67 -2.36 9.82
N LEU A 306 -16.82 -3.09 9.10
CA LEU A 306 -17.17 -4.31 8.41
C LEU A 306 -16.45 -5.47 9.09
N GLU A 307 -17.20 -6.40 9.62
CA GLU A 307 -16.65 -7.61 10.24
C GLU A 307 -16.76 -8.78 9.26
N PHE A 308 -15.61 -9.18 8.71
CA PHE A 308 -15.47 -10.34 7.84
C PHE A 308 -15.44 -11.60 8.68
N ASP A 309 -16.38 -12.51 8.44
CA ASP A 309 -16.49 -13.77 9.16
C ASP A 309 -16.10 -14.96 8.27
N TYR A 310 -16.03 -16.11 8.88
CA TYR A 310 -15.90 -17.36 8.15
C TYR A 310 -17.09 -17.57 7.24
N LEU A 311 -16.90 -18.33 6.15
CA LEU A 311 -17.92 -18.55 5.16
C LEU A 311 -19.10 -19.32 5.75
N ASP A 312 -20.31 -18.90 5.41
CA ASP A 312 -21.52 -19.68 5.61
C ASP A 312 -21.61 -20.82 4.56
N ASP A 313 -22.59 -21.69 4.66
CA ASP A 313 -22.68 -22.87 3.78
C ASP A 313 -22.86 -22.48 2.32
N ALA A 314 -23.59 -21.41 2.02
CA ALA A 314 -23.74 -20.90 0.66
C ALA A 314 -22.40 -20.34 0.13
N GLY A 315 -21.68 -19.59 0.95
CA GLY A 315 -20.37 -19.06 0.62
C GLY A 315 -19.33 -20.17 0.40
N LYS A 316 -19.29 -21.19 1.25
CA LYS A 316 -18.42 -22.36 1.09
C LYS A 316 -18.62 -23.02 -0.29
N LYS A 317 -19.88 -23.24 -0.70
CA LYS A 317 -20.21 -23.80 -2.01
C LYS A 317 -19.73 -22.92 -3.15
N ILE A 318 -20.04 -21.62 -3.10
CA ILE A 318 -19.61 -20.65 -4.12
C ILE A 318 -18.08 -20.61 -4.25
N PHE A 319 -17.36 -20.61 -3.12
CA PHE A 319 -15.91 -20.61 -3.15
C PHE A 319 -15.31 -21.92 -3.65
N PHE A 320 -15.91 -23.07 -3.31
CA PHE A 320 -15.49 -24.37 -3.82
C PHE A 320 -15.60 -24.43 -5.35
N GLU A 321 -16.79 -24.14 -5.89
CA GLU A 321 -17.05 -24.18 -7.33
C GLU A 321 -16.14 -23.20 -8.10
N ARG A 322 -15.95 -22.00 -7.57
CA ARG A 322 -15.11 -20.96 -8.18
C ARG A 322 -13.62 -21.32 -8.17
N MET A 323 -13.12 -21.77 -7.03
CA MET A 323 -11.69 -22.01 -6.86
C MET A 323 -11.20 -23.29 -7.50
N PHE A 324 -12.03 -24.32 -7.52
CA PHE A 324 -11.67 -25.63 -8.05
C PHE A 324 -12.27 -25.93 -9.43
N HIS A 325 -13.14 -25.04 -9.95
CA HIS A 325 -13.88 -25.23 -11.20
C HIS A 325 -14.61 -26.60 -11.26
N ALA A 326 -15.17 -27.00 -10.12
CA ALA A 326 -15.82 -28.31 -9.94
C ALA A 326 -17.17 -28.15 -9.23
N GLN A 327 -18.16 -28.94 -9.65
CA GLN A 327 -19.45 -28.99 -8.98
C GLN A 327 -19.44 -30.10 -7.91
N LEU A 328 -20.18 -29.86 -6.83
CA LEU A 328 -20.33 -30.80 -5.74
C LEU A 328 -21.61 -31.62 -5.93
N VAL A 329 -21.53 -32.92 -5.63
CA VAL A 329 -22.73 -33.74 -5.46
C VAL A 329 -23.35 -33.53 -4.07
N PRO A 330 -24.63 -33.87 -3.84
CA PRO A 330 -25.32 -33.58 -2.58
C PRO A 330 -24.62 -34.06 -1.30
N ASP A 331 -23.95 -35.22 -1.37
CA ASP A 331 -23.20 -35.76 -0.23
C ASP A 331 -21.91 -34.98 0.03
N GLU A 332 -21.22 -34.53 -1.01
CA GLU A 332 -20.05 -33.66 -0.91
C GLU A 332 -20.43 -32.26 -0.37
N GLU A 333 -21.58 -31.71 -0.78
CA GLU A 333 -22.11 -30.45 -0.24
C GLU A 333 -22.35 -30.54 1.27
N ARG A 334 -22.99 -31.65 1.73
CA ARG A 334 -23.21 -31.89 3.15
C ARG A 334 -21.89 -31.99 3.92
N ARG A 335 -20.90 -32.64 3.34
CA ARG A 335 -19.57 -32.77 3.94
C ARG A 335 -18.88 -31.41 4.02
N LEU A 336 -18.93 -30.59 2.96
CA LEU A 336 -18.38 -29.24 2.96
C LEU A 336 -19.06 -28.35 4.02
N ALA A 337 -20.38 -28.44 4.16
CA ALA A 337 -21.16 -27.68 5.16
C ALA A 337 -20.73 -28.00 6.60
N GLN A 338 -20.32 -29.24 6.90
CA GLN A 338 -19.86 -29.66 8.22
C GLN A 338 -18.49 -29.08 8.61
N ILE A 339 -17.65 -28.68 7.62
CA ILE A 339 -16.33 -28.10 7.90
C ILE A 339 -16.53 -26.68 8.46
N GLN A 340 -16.06 -26.44 9.67
CA GLN A 340 -16.23 -25.18 10.37
C GLN A 340 -15.05 -24.23 10.08
N HIS A 341 -15.21 -22.93 10.33
CA HIS A 341 -14.13 -21.92 10.27
C HIS A 341 -13.38 -21.84 8.92
N LEU A 342 -14.06 -22.15 7.81
CA LEU A 342 -13.48 -21.96 6.48
C LEU A 342 -13.52 -20.49 6.06
N ALA A 343 -12.39 -20.01 5.60
CA ALA A 343 -12.21 -18.68 5.02
C ALA A 343 -11.85 -18.80 3.53
N PRO A 344 -12.06 -17.74 2.72
CA PRO A 344 -11.61 -17.70 1.32
C PRO A 344 -10.15 -18.08 1.11
N GLY A 345 -9.29 -17.69 2.07
CA GLY A 345 -7.86 -18.01 2.05
C GLY A 345 -7.56 -19.50 2.05
N ASP A 346 -8.36 -20.32 2.73
CA ASP A 346 -8.15 -21.77 2.82
C ASP A 346 -8.32 -22.45 1.47
N PHE A 347 -9.36 -22.07 0.74
CA PHE A 347 -9.58 -22.55 -0.63
C PHE A 347 -8.41 -22.19 -1.55
N ARG A 348 -7.84 -20.99 -1.38
CA ARG A 348 -6.66 -20.56 -2.13
C ARG A 348 -5.43 -21.40 -1.76
N THR A 349 -5.19 -21.64 -0.48
CA THR A 349 -4.08 -22.47 0.00
C THR A 349 -4.19 -23.89 -0.55
N VAL A 350 -5.35 -24.50 -0.44
CA VAL A 350 -5.61 -25.86 -0.98
C VAL A 350 -5.44 -25.88 -2.50
N ARG A 351 -5.97 -24.89 -3.24
CA ARG A 351 -5.75 -24.80 -4.69
C ARG A 351 -4.26 -24.71 -5.05
N GLN A 352 -3.49 -23.94 -4.31
CA GLN A 352 -2.05 -23.80 -4.53
C GLN A 352 -1.28 -25.08 -4.22
N SER A 353 -1.62 -25.79 -3.15
CA SER A 353 -0.98 -27.06 -2.81
C SER A 353 -1.20 -28.11 -3.90
N PHE A 354 -2.39 -28.16 -4.48
CA PHE A 354 -2.71 -29.09 -5.55
C PHE A 354 -2.18 -28.70 -6.93
N PHE A 355 -1.85 -27.45 -7.14
CA PHE A 355 -1.30 -26.99 -8.43
C PHE A 355 -0.05 -27.78 -8.87
N TYR A 356 0.77 -28.21 -7.90
CA TYR A 356 2.00 -28.97 -8.13
C TYR A 356 1.80 -30.50 -8.12
N LEU A 357 0.60 -31.00 -7.76
CA LEU A 357 0.34 -32.44 -7.61
C LEU A 357 -0.29 -33.10 -8.84
N GLY A 358 -0.65 -32.31 -9.86
CA GLY A 358 -1.23 -32.83 -11.11
C GLY A 358 -2.76 -32.74 -11.19
N ASN A 359 -3.35 -33.20 -12.29
CA ASN A 359 -4.76 -32.95 -12.67
C ASN A 359 -5.79 -33.95 -12.14
N ASP A 360 -5.39 -35.07 -11.55
CA ASP A 360 -6.32 -36.18 -11.15
C ASP A 360 -6.75 -36.05 -9.66
N ILE A 361 -7.11 -34.85 -9.22
CA ILE A 361 -7.51 -34.61 -7.84
C ILE A 361 -9.03 -34.64 -7.72
N SER A 362 -9.54 -35.59 -6.92
CA SER A 362 -10.98 -35.74 -6.67
C SER A 362 -11.53 -34.63 -5.76
N ASN A 363 -12.85 -34.42 -5.79
CA ASN A 363 -13.52 -33.55 -4.84
C ASN A 363 -13.32 -33.99 -3.39
N SER A 364 -13.26 -35.32 -3.16
CA SER A 364 -12.98 -35.88 -1.84
C SER A 364 -11.62 -35.43 -1.30
N ASP A 365 -10.57 -35.46 -2.12
CA ASP A 365 -9.23 -35.02 -1.72
C ASP A 365 -9.20 -33.52 -1.37
N ARG A 366 -9.94 -32.71 -2.13
CA ARG A 366 -10.09 -31.26 -1.86
C ARG A 366 -10.81 -31.00 -0.54
N LEU A 367 -11.89 -31.76 -0.26
CA LEU A 367 -12.63 -31.66 1.00
C LEU A 367 -11.78 -32.09 2.20
N ASP A 368 -10.98 -33.15 2.07
CA ASP A 368 -10.05 -33.61 3.10
C ASP A 368 -8.95 -32.58 3.37
N ALA A 369 -8.45 -31.90 2.32
CA ALA A 369 -7.48 -30.85 2.48
C ALA A 369 -8.08 -29.62 3.17
N LEU A 370 -9.31 -29.20 2.80
CA LEU A 370 -10.01 -28.10 3.48
C LEU A 370 -10.31 -28.41 4.95
N LEU A 371 -10.65 -29.67 5.27
CA LEU A 371 -10.84 -30.10 6.65
C LEU A 371 -9.55 -29.93 7.47
N ARG A 372 -8.42 -30.39 6.92
CA ARG A 372 -7.10 -30.23 7.56
C ARG A 372 -6.71 -28.78 7.79
N GLU A 373 -6.98 -27.88 6.83
CA GLU A 373 -6.77 -26.44 7.00
C GLU A 373 -7.64 -25.87 8.14
N SER A 374 -8.89 -26.27 8.23
CA SER A 374 -9.78 -25.88 9.30
C SER A 374 -9.29 -26.36 10.68
N GLU A 375 -8.90 -27.63 10.81
CA GLU A 375 -8.40 -28.25 12.04
C GLU A 375 -7.09 -27.61 12.52
N SER A 376 -6.21 -27.22 11.60
CA SER A 376 -4.96 -26.55 11.95
C SER A 376 -5.18 -25.26 12.71
N LYS A 377 -6.25 -24.52 12.43
CA LYS A 377 -6.60 -23.28 13.12
C LYS A 377 -7.10 -23.53 14.56
N THR A 378 -7.89 -24.58 14.73
CA THR A 378 -8.43 -24.95 16.05
C THR A 378 -7.38 -25.59 16.95
N GLY A 379 -6.44 -26.38 16.39
CA GLY A 379 -5.32 -26.99 17.11
C GLY A 379 -4.37 -25.94 17.71
N VAL A 380 -4.05 -24.86 17.00
CA VAL A 380 -3.22 -23.76 17.52
C VAL A 380 -3.92 -22.99 18.66
N ALA A 381 -5.26 -22.87 18.63
CA ALA A 381 -6.03 -22.26 19.71
C ALA A 381 -6.05 -23.15 20.99
N GLY A 382 -6.01 -24.48 20.82
CA GLY A 382 -5.94 -25.44 21.93
C GLY A 382 -4.60 -25.44 22.68
N ILE A 383 -3.49 -25.29 21.96
CA ILE A 383 -2.15 -25.24 22.54
C ILE A 383 -1.94 -23.97 23.40
N LYS A 384 -2.52 -22.83 23.01
CA LYS A 384 -2.44 -21.60 23.83
C LYS A 384 -3.23 -21.67 25.16
N LYS A 385 -4.14 -22.62 25.33
CA LYS A 385 -4.87 -22.83 26.60
C LYS A 385 -4.13 -23.77 27.57
N GLN A 386 -3.14 -24.52 27.12
CA GLN A 386 -2.38 -25.44 27.98
C GLN A 386 -1.04 -24.90 28.48
N ILE A 387 -0.61 -23.71 28.03
CA ILE A 387 0.58 -23.03 28.56
C ILE A 387 0.09 -21.85 29.43
N GLY A 388 -0.58 -22.20 30.50
CA GLY A 388 -0.93 -21.28 31.58
C GLY A 388 -0.20 -21.79 32.84
N PHE A 389 0.94 -21.21 33.13
CA PHE A 389 1.50 -21.15 34.45
C PHE A 389 1.12 -19.81 35.09
#